data_37037f13891e050f8be9ec8e4da874e9
#
_entry.id   37037f13891e050f8be9ec8e4da874e9
#
_cell.length_a   1.000
_cell.length_b   1.000
_cell.length_c   1.000
_cell.angle_alpha   90.00
_cell.angle_beta   90.00
_cell.angle_gamma   90.00
#
_symmetry.space_group_name_H-M   'P 1'
#
loop_
_entity.id
_entity.type
_entity.pdbx_description
1 polymer ?
#
loop_
_entity_poly.entity_id
_entity_poly.type
_entity_poly.pdbx_seq_one_letter_code
_entity_poly.pdbx_strand_id
1 'polypeptide(L)'
;MASVLCGFIGTYIVTRRLVFISGGITHASFGGIGLGVFLGINPILSAMVFSVLSAFGVQWMSRRGDVREDSAIAVFWTFGMSLGIICCFLSPGFMPDLPSFLFGSILTISQADLWLLAALLVVVVLVFALLYRTILSVAFDVDFARSQRLPVAFIEYLMMALIALTIVSTLRMVGIVLSISLLTIPQMSANVLTHNFKHMIAWSIALGWVDCLMGLGLSYALNVPSGASIIFVSILVYLVLKVGNVAFKKRQRQLETI
;
A
#
# COMPACT_ATOMS: atom_id res chain seq x y z
N MET A 1 -11.01 -2.31 8.98
CA MET A 1 -10.97 -1.16 8.05
C MET A 1 -9.69 -1.14 7.22
N ALA A 2 -8.49 -1.05 7.82
CA ALA A 2 -7.22 -1.02 7.07
C ALA A 2 -7.06 -2.20 6.11
N SER A 3 -7.32 -3.44 6.54
CA SER A 3 -7.27 -4.64 5.66
C SER A 3 -8.22 -4.54 4.46
N VAL A 4 -9.43 -3.98 4.64
CA VAL A 4 -10.37 -3.79 3.53
C VAL A 4 -9.83 -2.77 2.53
N LEU A 5 -9.38 -1.62 3.02
CA LEU A 5 -8.79 -0.56 2.20
C LEU A 5 -7.55 -1.07 1.44
N CYS A 6 -6.64 -1.75 2.15
CA CYS A 6 -5.46 -2.37 1.55
C CYS A 6 -5.84 -3.49 0.56
N GLY A 7 -6.94 -4.21 0.78
CA GLY A 7 -7.43 -5.23 -0.14
C GLY A 7 -7.79 -4.66 -1.51
N PHE A 8 -8.50 -3.54 -1.57
CA PHE A 8 -8.83 -2.86 -2.83
C PHE A 8 -7.60 -2.28 -3.50
N ILE A 9 -6.88 -1.42 -2.81
CA ILE A 9 -5.74 -0.66 -3.36
C ILE A 9 -4.55 -1.59 -3.65
N GLY A 10 -4.23 -2.51 -2.75
CA GLY A 10 -3.13 -3.45 -2.92
C GLY A 10 -3.36 -4.44 -4.06
N THR A 11 -4.62 -4.85 -4.32
CA THR A 11 -4.93 -5.67 -5.49
C THR A 11 -4.58 -4.94 -6.79
N TYR A 12 -4.88 -3.64 -6.90
CA TYR A 12 -4.45 -2.83 -8.03
C TYR A 12 -2.92 -2.73 -8.12
N ILE A 13 -2.25 -2.44 -7.00
CA ILE A 13 -0.78 -2.35 -6.90
C ILE A 13 -0.11 -3.64 -7.41
N VAL A 14 -0.55 -4.81 -6.92
CA VAL A 14 0.04 -6.10 -7.28
C VAL A 14 -0.25 -6.46 -8.74
N THR A 15 -1.48 -6.21 -9.22
CA THR A 15 -1.86 -6.49 -10.63
C THR A 15 -1.06 -5.62 -11.59
N ARG A 16 -0.83 -4.36 -11.27
CA ARG A 16 -0.01 -3.41 -12.05
C ARG A 16 1.50 -3.58 -11.86
N ARG A 17 1.93 -4.47 -10.97
CA ARG A 17 3.34 -4.67 -10.58
C ARG A 17 3.99 -3.42 -9.97
N LEU A 18 3.21 -2.57 -9.33
CA LEU A 18 3.62 -1.31 -8.71
C LEU A 18 4.05 -1.47 -7.25
N VAL A 19 4.51 -2.65 -6.85
CA VAL A 19 4.80 -2.94 -5.43
C VAL A 19 5.82 -1.95 -4.83
N PHE A 20 6.81 -1.52 -5.61
CA PHE A 20 7.81 -0.54 -5.16
C PHE A 20 7.20 0.83 -4.81
N ILE A 21 6.06 1.19 -5.40
CA ILE A 21 5.42 2.49 -5.13
C ILE A 21 4.94 2.59 -3.68
N SER A 22 4.50 1.47 -3.10
CA SER A 22 4.06 1.45 -1.69
C SER A 22 5.21 1.84 -0.76
N GLY A 23 6.40 1.30 -0.96
CA GLY A 23 7.61 1.68 -0.21
C GLY A 23 8.05 3.10 -0.52
N GLY A 24 8.14 3.46 -1.80
CA GLY A 24 8.60 4.79 -2.23
C GLY A 24 7.76 5.93 -1.67
N ILE A 25 6.42 5.85 -1.81
CA ILE A 25 5.51 6.87 -1.28
C ILE A 25 5.49 6.89 0.24
N THR A 26 5.59 5.73 0.89
CA THR A 26 5.67 5.65 2.35
C THR A 26 6.86 6.44 2.88
N HIS A 27 8.03 6.26 2.30
CA HIS A 27 9.23 7.00 2.69
C HIS A 27 9.18 8.47 2.22
N ALA A 28 8.63 8.76 1.05
CA ALA A 28 8.43 10.13 0.59
C ALA A 28 7.51 10.93 1.54
N SER A 29 6.51 10.29 2.16
CA SER A 29 5.62 10.93 3.12
C SER A 29 6.33 11.56 4.32
N PHE A 30 7.51 11.04 4.67
CA PHE A 30 8.37 11.63 5.71
C PHE A 30 8.80 13.07 5.37
N GLY A 31 9.01 13.37 4.08
CA GLY A 31 9.25 14.73 3.60
C GLY A 31 8.10 15.67 3.93
N GLY A 32 6.87 15.20 3.75
CA GLY A 32 5.68 15.95 4.13
C GLY A 32 5.54 16.16 5.64
N ILE A 33 5.88 15.15 6.45
CA ILE A 33 5.89 15.28 7.91
C ILE A 33 6.91 16.34 8.35
N GLY A 34 8.15 16.25 7.84
CA GLY A 34 9.20 17.22 8.15
C GLY A 34 8.84 18.64 7.75
N LEU A 35 8.27 18.82 6.55
CA LEU A 35 7.75 20.12 6.10
C LEU A 35 6.63 20.64 7.02
N GLY A 36 5.72 19.78 7.43
CA GLY A 36 4.62 20.15 8.34
C GLY A 36 5.14 20.66 9.68
N VAL A 37 6.12 19.97 10.26
CA VAL A 37 6.77 20.37 11.50
C VAL A 37 7.51 21.70 11.32
N PHE A 38 8.30 21.84 10.25
CA PHE A 38 9.08 23.05 9.98
C PHE A 38 8.20 24.30 9.78
N LEU A 39 7.08 24.14 9.08
CA LEU A 39 6.13 25.23 8.81
C LEU A 39 5.13 25.47 9.95
N GLY A 40 5.13 24.64 11.00
CA GLY A 40 4.18 24.75 12.11
C GLY A 40 2.74 24.38 11.75
N ILE A 41 2.52 23.63 10.66
CA ILE A 41 1.22 23.15 10.20
C ILE A 41 1.00 21.69 10.60
N ASN A 42 -0.23 21.19 10.43
CA ASN A 42 -0.55 19.79 10.76
C ASN A 42 0.32 18.82 9.93
N PRO A 43 1.22 18.04 10.57
CA PRO A 43 2.16 17.16 9.86
C PRO A 43 1.46 16.09 9.00
N ILE A 44 0.25 15.66 9.39
CA ILE A 44 -0.51 14.63 8.68
C ILE A 44 -1.06 15.18 7.38
N LEU A 45 -1.66 16.36 7.42
CA LEU A 45 -2.16 17.02 6.21
C LEU A 45 -1.01 17.33 5.25
N SER A 46 0.13 17.80 5.77
CA SER A 46 1.34 18.03 4.99
C SER A 46 1.85 16.74 4.36
N ALA A 47 1.88 15.62 5.10
CA ALA A 47 2.25 14.31 4.59
C ALA A 47 1.31 13.83 3.48
N MET A 48 -0.01 14.00 3.64
CA MET A 48 -0.99 13.62 2.61
C MET A 48 -0.77 14.40 1.31
N VAL A 49 -0.65 15.72 1.40
CA VAL A 49 -0.44 16.58 0.23
C VAL A 49 0.88 16.23 -0.45
N PHE A 50 1.96 16.13 0.31
CA PHE A 50 3.28 15.80 -0.22
C PHE A 50 3.33 14.41 -0.88
N SER A 51 2.67 13.42 -0.28
CA SER A 51 2.60 12.07 -0.83
C SER A 51 1.81 12.01 -2.13
N VAL A 52 0.68 12.72 -2.23
CA VAL A 52 -0.09 12.82 -3.47
C VAL A 52 0.71 13.53 -4.56
N LEU A 53 1.39 14.63 -4.22
CA LEU A 53 2.27 15.34 -5.17
C LEU A 53 3.43 14.46 -5.62
N SER A 54 4.04 13.70 -4.71
CA SER A 54 5.11 12.74 -5.04
C SER A 54 4.59 11.64 -5.96
N ALA A 55 3.41 11.07 -5.68
CA ALA A 55 2.79 10.06 -6.53
C ALA A 55 2.48 10.59 -7.93
N PHE A 56 2.00 11.84 -8.04
CA PHE A 56 1.80 12.51 -9.33
C PHE A 56 3.12 12.78 -10.03
N GLY A 57 4.15 13.16 -9.30
CA GLY A 57 5.50 13.36 -9.83
C GLY A 57 6.08 12.07 -10.42
N VAL A 58 5.95 10.95 -9.71
CA VAL A 58 6.33 9.61 -10.21
C VAL A 58 5.60 9.30 -11.52
N GLN A 59 4.27 9.46 -11.53
CA GLN A 59 3.46 9.19 -12.71
C GLN A 59 3.81 10.10 -13.90
N TRP A 60 4.04 11.38 -13.64
CA TRP A 60 4.42 12.34 -14.67
C TRP A 60 5.79 12.02 -15.27
N MET A 61 6.77 11.71 -14.42
CA MET A 61 8.14 11.37 -14.82
C MET A 61 8.20 10.09 -15.63
N SER A 62 7.43 9.07 -15.23
CA SER A 62 7.33 7.79 -15.93
C SER A 62 6.64 7.93 -17.30
N ARG A 63 5.63 8.81 -17.42
CA ARG A 63 4.89 8.99 -18.69
C ARG A 63 5.58 9.85 -19.72
N ARG A 64 6.30 10.90 -19.31
CA ARG A 64 6.88 11.93 -20.20
C ARG A 64 8.38 11.84 -20.37
N GLY A 65 9.08 11.18 -19.44
CA GLY A 65 10.51 11.30 -19.31
C GLY A 65 11.31 10.11 -19.81
N ASP A 66 10.70 9.11 -20.46
CA ASP A 66 11.37 7.81 -20.77
C ASP A 66 12.10 7.17 -19.58
N VAL A 67 11.70 7.57 -18.36
CA VAL A 67 12.27 7.08 -17.11
C VAL A 67 11.48 5.88 -16.64
N ARG A 68 12.18 4.81 -16.30
CA ARG A 68 11.56 3.63 -15.71
C ARG A 68 10.86 4.00 -14.41
N GLU A 69 9.67 3.46 -14.19
CA GLU A 69 8.83 3.74 -13.03
C GLU A 69 9.56 3.51 -11.70
N ASP A 70 10.35 2.42 -11.60
CA ASP A 70 11.19 2.13 -10.42
C ASP A 70 12.20 3.25 -10.13
N SER A 71 12.79 3.83 -11.19
CA SER A 71 13.77 4.93 -11.04
C SER A 71 13.07 6.23 -10.60
N ALA A 72 11.90 6.52 -11.14
CA ALA A 72 11.10 7.67 -10.71
C ALA A 72 10.71 7.55 -9.23
N ILE A 73 10.28 6.35 -8.80
CA ILE A 73 9.96 6.06 -7.40
C ILE A 73 11.19 6.31 -6.51
N ALA A 74 12.38 5.83 -6.91
CA ALA A 74 13.60 6.01 -6.15
C ALA A 74 13.98 7.50 -5.97
N VAL A 75 13.78 8.32 -7.01
CA VAL A 75 14.02 9.77 -6.93
C VAL A 75 13.11 10.42 -5.90
N PHE A 76 11.79 10.18 -5.96
CA PHE A 76 10.86 10.76 -5.01
C PHE A 76 11.01 10.22 -3.59
N TRP A 77 11.40 8.95 -3.44
CA TRP A 77 11.76 8.36 -2.16
C TRP A 77 12.91 9.10 -1.50
N THR A 78 14.05 9.18 -2.20
CA THR A 78 15.27 9.81 -1.66
C THR A 78 15.09 11.31 -1.44
N PHE A 79 14.41 12.01 -2.36
CA PHE A 79 14.07 13.42 -2.22
C PHE A 79 13.20 13.68 -0.97
N GLY A 80 12.12 12.92 -0.79
CA GLY A 80 11.24 13.08 0.37
C GLY A 80 11.95 12.80 1.69
N MET A 81 12.75 11.72 1.76
CA MET A 81 13.56 11.41 2.94
C MET A 81 14.55 12.52 3.26
N SER A 82 15.30 12.99 2.27
CA SER A 82 16.29 14.08 2.46
C SER A 82 15.62 15.36 2.95
N LEU A 83 14.54 15.76 2.28
CA LEU A 83 13.80 16.98 2.65
C LEU A 83 13.23 16.87 4.06
N GLY A 84 12.63 15.73 4.40
CA GLY A 84 12.08 15.48 5.73
C GLY A 84 13.14 15.58 6.83
N ILE A 85 14.29 14.94 6.64
CA ILE A 85 15.40 15.00 7.60
C ILE A 85 15.88 16.44 7.76
N ILE A 86 16.14 17.15 6.66
CA ILE A 86 16.61 18.56 6.70
C ILE A 86 15.62 19.43 7.49
N CYS A 87 14.32 19.32 7.18
CA CYS A 87 13.29 20.10 7.87
C CYS A 87 13.21 19.76 9.37
N CYS A 88 13.31 18.49 9.74
CA CYS A 88 13.33 18.07 11.13
C CYS A 88 14.56 18.64 11.89
N PHE A 89 15.75 18.63 11.28
CA PHE A 89 16.95 19.19 11.90
C PHE A 89 16.89 20.73 12.03
N LEU A 90 16.19 21.40 11.12
CA LEU A 90 15.98 22.86 11.20
C LEU A 90 14.90 23.26 12.20
N SER A 91 14.13 22.31 12.72
CA SER A 91 13.03 22.56 13.66
C SER A 91 13.51 22.35 15.10
N PRO A 92 13.63 23.41 15.92
CA PRO A 92 14.12 23.29 17.30
C PRO A 92 13.21 22.37 18.15
N GLY A 93 13.81 21.38 18.82
CA GLY A 93 13.10 20.54 19.80
C GLY A 93 12.30 19.37 19.25
N PHE A 94 12.26 19.14 17.94
CA PHE A 94 11.60 17.98 17.35
C PHE A 94 12.65 16.91 17.01
N MET A 95 12.62 15.79 17.73
CA MET A 95 13.31 14.57 17.31
C MET A 95 12.25 13.53 16.91
N PRO A 96 12.22 13.10 15.62
CA PRO A 96 11.33 12.02 15.22
C PRO A 96 11.70 10.75 15.95
N ASP A 97 10.74 10.12 16.62
CA ASP A 97 10.89 8.77 17.13
C ASP A 97 10.83 7.79 15.96
N LEU A 98 11.98 7.50 15.36
CA LEU A 98 12.12 6.60 14.22
C LEU A 98 11.52 5.19 14.47
N PRO A 99 11.70 4.55 15.64
CA PRO A 99 11.04 3.30 15.94
C PRO A 99 9.51 3.37 15.87
N SER A 100 8.89 4.40 16.47
CA SER A 100 7.43 4.58 16.40
C SER A 100 6.94 4.83 14.97
N PHE A 101 7.73 5.51 14.15
CA PHE A 101 7.39 5.74 12.75
C PHE A 101 7.50 4.46 11.91
N LEU A 102 8.49 3.61 12.16
CA LEU A 102 8.69 2.35 11.46
C LEU A 102 7.63 1.29 11.80
N PHE A 103 7.36 1.12 13.08
CA PHE A 103 6.51 0.03 13.58
C PHE A 103 5.09 0.46 13.92
N GLY A 104 4.83 1.77 13.97
CA GLY A 104 3.56 2.32 14.39
C GLY A 104 3.23 2.00 15.85
N SER A 105 2.07 2.47 16.29
CA SER A 105 1.49 2.07 17.59
C SER A 105 -0.01 1.99 17.45
N ILE A 106 -0.54 0.78 17.48
CA ILE A 106 -1.98 0.54 17.43
C ILE A 106 -2.69 1.19 18.63
N LEU A 107 -1.97 1.41 19.74
CA LEU A 107 -2.50 1.99 20.96
C LEU A 107 -2.68 3.52 20.90
N THR A 108 -2.04 4.19 19.94
CA THR A 108 -2.08 5.66 19.80
C THR A 108 -3.09 6.14 18.74
N ILE A 109 -3.93 5.25 18.22
CA ILE A 109 -4.94 5.56 17.20
C ILE A 109 -6.00 6.49 17.79
N SER A 110 -6.19 7.66 17.19
CA SER A 110 -7.21 8.62 17.58
C SER A 110 -8.54 8.36 16.87
N GLN A 111 -9.63 8.87 17.46
CA GLN A 111 -10.96 8.82 16.81
C GLN A 111 -10.96 9.54 15.45
N ALA A 112 -10.17 10.60 15.30
CA ALA A 112 -10.04 11.32 14.03
C ALA A 112 -9.38 10.45 12.93
N ASP A 113 -8.41 9.61 13.29
CA ASP A 113 -7.76 8.69 12.36
C ASP A 113 -8.75 7.63 11.85
N LEU A 114 -9.63 7.14 12.73
CA LEU A 114 -10.68 6.18 12.36
C LEU A 114 -11.68 6.80 11.38
N TRP A 115 -12.13 8.05 11.62
CA TRP A 115 -13.02 8.76 10.71
C TRP A 115 -12.38 9.02 9.36
N LEU A 116 -11.11 9.42 9.34
CA LEU A 116 -10.35 9.63 8.11
C LEU A 116 -10.24 8.34 7.30
N LEU A 117 -9.90 7.22 7.96
CA LEU A 117 -9.82 5.91 7.31
C LEU A 117 -11.18 5.44 6.80
N ALA A 118 -12.26 5.67 7.56
CA ALA A 118 -13.62 5.33 7.15
C ALA A 118 -14.07 6.15 5.93
N ALA A 119 -13.82 7.45 5.94
CA ALA A 119 -14.11 8.33 4.81
C ALA A 119 -13.35 7.89 3.53
N LEU A 120 -12.05 7.60 3.69
CA LEU A 120 -11.24 7.13 2.57
C LEU A 120 -11.72 5.76 2.05
N LEU A 121 -12.10 4.86 2.94
CA LEU A 121 -12.66 3.56 2.57
C LEU A 121 -13.94 3.73 1.74
N VAL A 122 -14.85 4.61 2.14
CA VAL A 122 -16.07 4.91 1.38
C VAL A 122 -15.72 5.46 -0.02
N VAL A 123 -14.76 6.39 -0.10
CA VAL A 123 -14.31 6.93 -1.39
C VAL A 123 -13.72 5.83 -2.27
N VAL A 124 -12.85 4.98 -1.74
CA VAL A 124 -12.25 3.88 -2.51
C VAL A 124 -13.31 2.89 -3.00
N VAL A 125 -14.22 2.47 -2.14
CA VAL A 125 -15.30 1.57 -2.52
C VAL A 125 -16.18 2.19 -3.61
N LEU A 126 -16.55 3.48 -3.50
CA LEU A 126 -17.29 4.21 -4.52
C LEU A 126 -16.55 4.27 -5.85
N VAL A 127 -15.27 4.64 -5.83
CA VAL A 127 -14.43 4.70 -7.04
C VAL A 127 -14.35 3.33 -7.71
N PHE A 128 -14.12 2.27 -6.94
CA PHE A 128 -14.10 0.91 -7.50
C PHE A 128 -15.48 0.46 -7.99
N ALA A 129 -16.56 0.82 -7.33
CA ALA A 129 -17.92 0.48 -7.78
C ALA A 129 -18.28 1.18 -9.10
N LEU A 130 -17.98 2.47 -9.21
CA LEU A 130 -18.33 3.29 -10.37
C LEU A 130 -17.41 3.05 -11.58
N LEU A 131 -16.12 2.90 -11.34
CA LEU A 131 -15.08 2.82 -12.38
C LEU A 131 -14.48 1.42 -12.53
N TYR A 132 -15.13 0.39 -11.96
CA TYR A 132 -14.60 -0.97 -11.91
C TYR A 132 -14.06 -1.48 -13.25
N ARG A 133 -14.87 -1.36 -14.33
CA ARG A 133 -14.49 -1.84 -15.67
C ARG A 133 -13.27 -1.11 -16.22
N THR A 134 -13.20 0.20 -16.02
CA THR A 134 -12.09 1.03 -16.50
C THR A 134 -10.81 0.75 -15.70
N ILE A 135 -10.93 0.66 -14.36
CA ILE A 135 -9.81 0.30 -13.48
C ILE A 135 -9.26 -1.08 -13.85
N LEU A 136 -10.16 -2.05 -14.08
CA LEU A 136 -9.79 -3.40 -14.49
C LEU A 136 -9.01 -3.41 -15.81
N SER A 137 -9.52 -2.72 -16.84
CA SER A 137 -8.86 -2.63 -18.15
C SER A 137 -7.47 -1.99 -18.04
N VAL A 138 -7.37 -0.88 -17.30
CA VAL A 138 -6.09 -0.19 -17.07
C VAL A 138 -5.14 -1.03 -16.21
N ALA A 139 -5.66 -1.82 -15.25
CA ALA A 139 -4.83 -2.66 -14.40
C ALA A 139 -4.15 -3.80 -15.14
N PHE A 140 -4.81 -4.41 -16.12
CA PHE A 140 -4.28 -5.56 -16.87
C PHE A 140 -3.54 -5.15 -18.14
N ASP A 141 -4.09 -4.23 -18.93
CA ASP A 141 -3.50 -3.83 -20.22
C ASP A 141 -3.82 -2.36 -20.53
N VAL A 142 -2.80 -1.53 -20.39
CA VAL A 142 -2.88 -0.08 -20.65
C VAL A 142 -3.08 0.22 -22.13
N ASP A 143 -2.42 -0.53 -23.00
CA ASP A 143 -2.47 -0.29 -24.43
C ASP A 143 -3.83 -0.71 -25.00
N PHE A 144 -4.38 -1.82 -24.53
CA PHE A 144 -5.76 -2.19 -24.80
C PHE A 144 -6.74 -1.11 -24.29
N ALA A 145 -6.57 -0.62 -23.09
CA ALA A 145 -7.44 0.44 -22.53
C ALA A 145 -7.36 1.72 -23.38
N ARG A 146 -6.18 2.09 -23.90
CA ARG A 146 -6.00 3.21 -24.83
C ARG A 146 -6.71 2.99 -26.17
N SER A 147 -6.63 1.78 -26.73
CA SER A 147 -7.29 1.43 -27.98
C SER A 147 -8.82 1.56 -27.88
N GLN A 148 -9.37 1.28 -26.72
CA GLN A 148 -10.79 1.46 -26.36
C GLN A 148 -11.16 2.92 -26.03
N ARG A 149 -10.24 3.88 -26.19
CA ARG A 149 -10.43 5.31 -25.87
C ARG A 149 -10.82 5.57 -24.43
N LEU A 150 -10.47 4.68 -23.50
CA LEU A 150 -10.72 4.89 -22.09
C LEU A 150 -9.82 6.02 -21.53
N PRO A 151 -10.26 6.76 -20.52
CA PRO A 151 -9.49 7.87 -19.93
C PRO A 151 -8.35 7.34 -19.05
N VAL A 152 -7.37 6.66 -19.66
CA VAL A 152 -6.27 5.98 -18.96
C VAL A 152 -5.50 6.93 -18.04
N ALA A 153 -5.17 8.14 -18.54
CA ALA A 153 -4.44 9.13 -17.74
C ALA A 153 -5.17 9.48 -16.45
N PHE A 154 -6.48 9.73 -16.54
CA PHE A 154 -7.31 10.06 -15.39
C PHE A 154 -7.31 8.93 -14.36
N ILE A 155 -7.50 7.68 -14.82
CA ILE A 155 -7.51 6.52 -13.92
C ILE A 155 -6.15 6.32 -13.24
N GLU A 156 -5.05 6.45 -13.98
CA GLU A 156 -3.71 6.30 -13.39
C GLU A 156 -3.44 7.38 -12.32
N TYR A 157 -3.70 8.66 -12.60
CA TYR A 157 -3.54 9.71 -11.59
C TYR A 157 -4.50 9.56 -10.41
N LEU A 158 -5.75 9.15 -10.66
CA LEU A 158 -6.73 8.87 -9.60
C LEU A 158 -6.24 7.74 -8.68
N MET A 159 -5.79 6.63 -9.27
CA MET A 159 -5.27 5.50 -8.50
C MET A 159 -4.00 5.86 -7.74
N MET A 160 -3.09 6.65 -8.35
CA MET A 160 -1.90 7.16 -7.65
C MET A 160 -2.26 8.02 -6.43
N ALA A 161 -3.27 8.89 -6.55
CA ALA A 161 -3.76 9.67 -5.41
C ALA A 161 -4.35 8.77 -4.31
N LEU A 162 -5.18 7.78 -4.67
CA LEU A 162 -5.77 6.85 -3.72
C LEU A 162 -4.71 5.96 -3.05
N ILE A 163 -3.69 5.53 -3.77
CA ILE A 163 -2.54 4.80 -3.22
C ILE A 163 -1.83 5.67 -2.18
N ALA A 164 -1.48 6.90 -2.52
CA ALA A 164 -0.77 7.82 -1.63
C ALA A 164 -1.58 8.11 -0.36
N LEU A 165 -2.87 8.42 -0.49
CA LEU A 165 -3.76 8.67 0.65
C LEU A 165 -3.94 7.42 1.52
N THR A 166 -4.06 6.24 0.92
CA THR A 166 -4.14 4.97 1.66
C THR A 166 -2.88 4.72 2.47
N ILE A 167 -1.71 4.92 1.86
CA ILE A 167 -0.42 4.74 2.52
C ILE A 167 -0.31 5.66 3.74
N VAL A 168 -0.54 6.98 3.58
CA VAL A 168 -0.39 7.93 4.69
C VAL A 168 -1.39 7.66 5.80
N SER A 169 -2.64 7.31 5.46
CA SER A 169 -3.68 6.99 6.45
C SER A 169 -3.36 5.73 7.24
N THR A 170 -2.81 4.69 6.59
CA THR A 170 -2.43 3.44 7.25
C THR A 170 -1.11 3.55 8.00
N LEU A 171 -0.15 4.32 7.47
CA LEU A 171 1.17 4.51 8.06
C LEU A 171 1.11 4.98 9.51
N ARG A 172 0.23 5.94 9.81
CA ARG A 172 0.07 6.47 11.16
C ARG A 172 -0.45 5.43 12.14
N MET A 173 -1.31 4.54 11.67
CA MET A 173 -1.95 3.52 12.52
C MET A 173 -1.07 2.30 12.76
N VAL A 174 -0.39 1.85 11.73
CA VAL A 174 0.31 0.55 11.74
C VAL A 174 1.80 0.64 11.42
N GLY A 175 2.31 1.83 11.11
CA GLY A 175 3.70 2.07 10.75
C GLY A 175 4.04 1.71 9.30
N ILE A 176 5.28 2.05 8.90
CA ILE A 176 5.78 1.88 7.54
C ILE A 176 5.74 0.42 7.11
N VAL A 177 6.40 -0.44 7.91
CA VAL A 177 6.70 -1.81 7.51
C VAL A 177 5.41 -2.63 7.38
N LEU A 178 4.48 -2.46 8.33
CA LEU A 178 3.20 -3.16 8.27
C LEU A 178 2.27 -2.60 7.17
N SER A 179 2.30 -1.28 6.88
CA SER A 179 1.53 -0.70 5.77
C SER A 179 1.95 -1.28 4.42
N ILE A 180 3.26 -1.39 4.15
CA ILE A 180 3.79 -2.00 2.94
C ILE A 180 3.38 -3.48 2.87
N SER A 181 3.50 -4.20 3.97
CA SER A 181 3.13 -5.62 4.04
C SER A 181 1.65 -5.85 3.75
N LEU A 182 0.74 -5.08 4.37
CA LEU A 182 -0.71 -5.20 4.16
C LEU A 182 -1.15 -4.81 2.74
N LEU A 183 -0.40 -3.96 2.05
CA LEU A 183 -0.66 -3.59 0.66
C LEU A 183 -0.10 -4.59 -0.36
N THR A 184 0.69 -5.59 0.07
CA THR A 184 1.38 -6.48 -0.87
C THR A 184 1.18 -7.96 -0.57
N ILE A 185 1.44 -8.43 0.66
CA ILE A 185 1.51 -9.87 0.96
C ILE A 185 0.14 -10.55 0.88
N PRO A 186 -0.96 -10.02 1.47
CA PRO A 186 -2.27 -10.65 1.33
C PRO A 186 -2.74 -10.73 -0.13
N GLN A 187 -2.42 -9.72 -0.94
CA GLN A 187 -2.77 -9.68 -2.36
C GLN A 187 -1.92 -10.66 -3.19
N MET A 188 -0.63 -10.78 -2.88
CA MET A 188 0.22 -11.82 -3.47
C MET A 188 -0.29 -13.23 -3.12
N SER A 189 -0.74 -13.44 -1.89
CA SER A 189 -1.36 -14.68 -1.43
C SER A 189 -2.67 -14.97 -2.17
N ALA A 190 -3.52 -13.95 -2.33
CA ALA A 190 -4.76 -14.05 -3.10
C ALA A 190 -4.50 -14.37 -4.58
N ASN A 191 -3.44 -13.81 -5.18
CA ASN A 191 -3.05 -14.10 -6.56
C ASN A 191 -2.56 -15.54 -6.77
N VAL A 192 -2.09 -16.22 -5.72
CA VAL A 192 -1.80 -17.67 -5.75
C VAL A 192 -3.09 -18.49 -5.87
N LEU A 193 -4.18 -18.02 -5.24
CA LEU A 193 -5.47 -18.72 -5.18
C LEU A 193 -6.35 -18.45 -6.40
N THR A 194 -6.32 -17.24 -6.93
CA THR A 194 -7.21 -16.81 -8.03
C THR A 194 -6.59 -15.73 -8.90
N HIS A 195 -6.94 -15.74 -10.20
CA HIS A 195 -6.56 -14.70 -11.15
C HIS A 195 -7.74 -13.77 -11.50
N ASN A 196 -8.91 -13.99 -10.92
CA ASN A 196 -10.05 -13.10 -11.11
C ASN A 196 -9.94 -11.91 -10.15
N PHE A 197 -9.92 -10.69 -10.70
CA PHE A 197 -9.70 -9.46 -9.95
C PHE A 197 -10.67 -9.26 -8.78
N LYS A 198 -11.97 -9.58 -8.96
CA LYS A 198 -12.98 -9.50 -7.88
C LYS A 198 -12.67 -10.47 -6.74
N HIS A 199 -12.36 -11.70 -7.11
CA HIS A 199 -12.01 -12.73 -6.12
C HIS A 199 -10.66 -12.41 -5.46
N MET A 200 -9.69 -11.80 -6.19
CA MET A 200 -8.45 -11.31 -5.59
C MET A 200 -8.72 -10.28 -4.49
N ILE A 201 -9.59 -9.30 -4.73
CA ILE A 201 -9.97 -8.32 -3.69
C ILE A 201 -10.56 -9.03 -2.48
N ALA A 202 -11.55 -9.91 -2.69
CA ALA A 202 -12.21 -10.63 -1.59
C ALA A 202 -11.23 -11.50 -0.78
N TRP A 203 -10.39 -12.30 -1.46
CA TRP A 203 -9.38 -13.11 -0.80
C TRP A 203 -8.30 -12.26 -0.10
N SER A 204 -7.88 -11.15 -0.69
CA SER A 204 -6.92 -10.22 -0.06
C SER A 204 -7.46 -9.64 1.24
N ILE A 205 -8.74 -9.26 1.26
CA ILE A 205 -9.41 -8.78 2.48
C ILE A 205 -9.47 -9.88 3.53
N ALA A 206 -9.92 -11.07 3.16
CA ALA A 206 -10.05 -12.20 4.08
C ALA A 206 -8.70 -12.61 4.67
N LEU A 207 -7.67 -12.76 3.82
CA LEU A 207 -6.31 -13.10 4.25
C LEU A 207 -5.72 -12.00 5.14
N GLY A 208 -5.87 -10.72 4.77
CA GLY A 208 -5.42 -9.61 5.60
C GLY A 208 -6.10 -9.56 6.98
N TRP A 209 -7.37 -9.98 7.10
CA TRP A 209 -8.03 -10.16 8.40
C TRP A 209 -7.43 -11.30 9.19
N VAL A 210 -7.23 -12.45 8.55
CA VAL A 210 -6.61 -13.62 9.19
C VAL A 210 -5.20 -13.28 9.68
N ASP A 211 -4.39 -12.65 8.83
CA ASP A 211 -3.02 -12.22 9.16
C ASP A 211 -3.01 -11.27 10.37
N CYS A 212 -3.90 -10.28 10.41
CA CYS A 212 -4.02 -9.34 11.52
C CYS A 212 -4.43 -10.06 12.82
N LEU A 213 -5.44 -10.92 12.79
CA LEU A 213 -5.92 -11.63 13.98
C LEU A 213 -4.88 -12.60 14.52
N MET A 214 -4.28 -13.40 13.65
CA MET A 214 -3.24 -14.36 14.05
C MET A 214 -1.98 -13.65 14.53
N GLY A 215 -1.57 -12.59 13.83
CA GLY A 215 -0.39 -11.80 14.20
C GLY A 215 -0.56 -11.07 15.53
N LEU A 216 -1.75 -10.51 15.82
CA LEU A 216 -2.06 -9.93 17.11
C LEU A 216 -2.08 -10.97 18.22
N GLY A 217 -2.67 -12.14 17.97
CA GLY A 217 -2.63 -13.26 18.92
C GLY A 217 -1.21 -13.69 19.25
N LEU A 218 -0.36 -13.81 18.25
CA LEU A 218 1.07 -14.13 18.40
C LEU A 218 1.82 -13.03 19.18
N SER A 219 1.55 -11.76 18.87
CA SER A 219 2.11 -10.60 19.57
C SER A 219 1.79 -10.63 21.06
N TYR A 220 0.53 -10.90 21.39
CA TYR A 220 0.08 -10.99 22.77
C TYR A 220 0.72 -12.18 23.53
N ALA A 221 0.81 -13.33 22.88
CA ALA A 221 1.37 -14.55 23.48
C ALA A 221 2.89 -14.45 23.75
N LEU A 222 3.63 -13.78 22.87
CA LEU A 222 5.09 -13.69 22.94
C LEU A 222 5.61 -12.32 23.49
N ASN A 223 4.72 -11.37 23.80
CA ASN A 223 5.09 -10.00 24.19
C ASN A 223 6.05 -9.31 23.21
N VAL A 224 5.78 -9.45 21.88
CA VAL A 224 6.57 -8.84 20.80
C VAL A 224 5.77 -7.77 20.07
N PRO A 225 6.41 -6.83 19.32
CA PRO A 225 5.71 -5.79 18.59
C PRO A 225 4.67 -6.34 17.61
N SER A 226 3.45 -5.81 17.66
CA SER A 226 2.31 -6.31 16.89
C SER A 226 2.53 -6.22 15.37
N GLY A 227 3.12 -5.11 14.89
CA GLY A 227 3.42 -4.94 13.47
C GLY A 227 4.33 -6.03 12.92
N ALA A 228 5.42 -6.33 13.61
CA ALA A 228 6.37 -7.38 13.21
C ALA A 228 5.73 -8.77 13.22
N SER A 229 4.90 -9.08 14.22
CA SER A 229 4.19 -10.36 14.33
C SER A 229 3.20 -10.57 13.19
N ILE A 230 2.43 -9.52 12.82
CA ILE A 230 1.48 -9.58 11.70
C ILE A 230 2.23 -9.84 10.39
N ILE A 231 3.35 -9.13 10.14
CA ILE A 231 4.16 -9.32 8.94
C ILE A 231 4.70 -10.74 8.87
N PHE A 232 5.24 -11.25 9.98
CA PHE A 232 5.77 -12.61 10.05
C PHE A 232 4.71 -13.66 9.72
N VAL A 233 3.52 -13.53 10.31
CA VAL A 233 2.38 -14.42 10.02
C VAL A 233 1.96 -14.31 8.55
N SER A 234 1.85 -13.10 7.99
CA SER A 234 1.50 -12.90 6.58
C SER A 234 2.47 -13.61 5.63
N ILE A 235 3.77 -13.54 5.92
CA ILE A 235 4.80 -14.24 5.13
C ILE A 235 4.63 -15.75 5.24
N LEU A 236 4.38 -16.28 6.43
CA LEU A 236 4.16 -17.72 6.64
C LEU A 236 2.92 -18.20 5.88
N VAL A 237 1.81 -17.46 5.97
CA VAL A 237 0.57 -17.78 5.23
C VAL A 237 0.84 -17.79 3.72
N TYR A 238 1.54 -16.77 3.20
CA TYR A 238 1.94 -16.74 1.78
C TYR A 238 2.76 -17.96 1.37
N LEU A 239 3.77 -18.33 2.15
CA LEU A 239 4.63 -19.49 1.86
C LEU A 239 3.84 -20.79 1.86
N VAL A 240 2.98 -21.01 2.86
CA VAL A 240 2.11 -22.19 2.94
C VAL A 240 1.20 -22.30 1.73
N LEU A 241 0.53 -21.21 1.35
CA LEU A 241 -0.35 -21.18 0.18
C LEU A 241 0.42 -21.43 -1.13
N LYS A 242 1.60 -20.85 -1.27
CA LYS A 242 2.44 -21.03 -2.46
C LYS A 242 2.95 -22.47 -2.60
N VAL A 243 3.48 -23.06 -1.52
CA VAL A 243 3.95 -24.44 -1.51
C VAL A 243 2.79 -25.41 -1.75
N GLY A 244 1.65 -25.19 -1.08
CA GLY A 244 0.44 -26.01 -1.29
C GLY A 244 -0.06 -25.99 -2.73
N ASN A 245 -0.09 -24.80 -3.38
CA ASN A 245 -0.51 -24.69 -4.78
C ASN A 245 0.46 -25.40 -5.73
N VAL A 246 1.77 -25.27 -5.51
CA VAL A 246 2.79 -25.98 -6.31
C VAL A 246 2.64 -27.50 -6.18
N ALA A 247 2.47 -27.99 -4.94
CA ALA A 247 2.26 -29.42 -4.69
C ALA A 247 0.98 -29.95 -5.35
N PHE A 248 -0.12 -29.19 -5.25
CA PHE A 248 -1.40 -29.53 -5.87
C PHE A 248 -1.31 -29.62 -7.40
N LYS A 249 -0.69 -28.60 -8.05
CA LYS A 249 -0.48 -28.59 -9.51
C LYS A 249 0.42 -29.74 -9.98
N LYS A 250 1.44 -30.10 -9.20
CA LYS A 250 2.30 -31.24 -9.51
C LYS A 250 1.53 -32.56 -9.49
N ARG A 251 0.64 -32.73 -8.50
CA ARG A 251 -0.22 -33.89 -8.37
C ARG A 251 -1.23 -34.01 -9.52
N GLN A 252 -1.84 -32.93 -9.93
CA GLN A 252 -2.76 -32.93 -11.08
C GLN A 252 -2.04 -33.36 -12.38
N ARG A 253 -0.87 -32.81 -12.69
CA ARG A 253 -0.09 -33.18 -13.87
C ARG A 253 0.29 -34.67 -13.89
N GLN A 254 0.55 -35.27 -12.72
CA GLN A 254 0.84 -36.69 -12.64
C GLN A 254 -0.39 -37.56 -12.92
N LEU A 255 -1.60 -37.08 -12.59
CA LEU A 255 -2.86 -37.81 -12.84
C LEU A 255 -3.31 -37.68 -14.33
N GLU A 256 -2.90 -36.64 -15.03
CA GLU A 256 -3.20 -36.43 -16.48
C GLU A 256 -2.24 -37.23 -17.40
N THR A 257 -1.15 -37.76 -16.84
CA THR A 257 -0.14 -38.55 -17.58
C THR A 257 -0.32 -40.07 -17.40
N ILE A 258 -1.33 -40.52 -16.65
CA ILE A 258 -1.77 -41.92 -16.49
C ILE A 258 -3.05 -42.15 -17.27
#